data_d6e01c245d21b81885701e2f9ee668f1
#
_entry.id   d6e01c245d21b81885701e2f9ee668f1
#
_cell.length_a   1.000
_cell.length_b   1.000
_cell.length_c   1.000
_cell.angle_alpha   90.00
_cell.angle_beta   90.00
_cell.angle_gamma   90.00
#
_symmetry.space_group_name_H-M   'P 1'
#
loop_
_entity.id
_entity.type
_entity.pdbx_description
1 polymer ?
#
loop_
_entity_poly.entity_id
_entity_poly.type
_entity_poly.pdbx_seq_one_letter_code
_entity_poly.pdbx_strand_id
1 'polypeptide(L)'
;MVAATHRDHGVDLRTGVTVTNVVGDSRVAGVVLSDGSQVSADVVVVGIGVIPNTEWLQSAGLTLDNGILCDGSGQAAPGVYAAGDVARVANEWHGDSPRIEHWTNAVEQAVHAAENALAGSGASASFSSVPYFWSDQYDRKIQFAGDARRHDEMVIVDGSLAERRLTTIFRRGERLVACLTVNQPRALIKYRKLLAAGESWSAALSGPAAS
;
A
#
# COMPACT_ATOMS: atom_id res chain seq x y z
N MET A 1 -9.84 5.74 -15.53
CA MET A 1 -10.07 6.95 -14.72
C MET A 1 -8.76 7.68 -14.44
N VAL A 2 -7.84 7.19 -13.60
CA VAL A 2 -6.59 7.90 -13.22
C VAL A 2 -5.79 8.37 -14.45
N ALA A 3 -5.54 7.47 -15.43
CA ALA A 3 -4.83 7.83 -16.67
C ALA A 3 -5.52 8.97 -17.45
N ALA A 4 -6.86 8.99 -17.47
CA ALA A 4 -7.60 10.07 -18.12
C ALA A 4 -7.43 11.40 -17.36
N THR A 5 -7.45 11.34 -16.02
CA THR A 5 -7.21 12.54 -15.19
C THR A 5 -5.83 13.16 -15.49
N HIS A 6 -4.78 12.37 -15.60
CA HIS A 6 -3.45 12.88 -15.95
C HIS A 6 -3.42 13.53 -17.33
N ARG A 7 -4.02 12.88 -18.35
CA ARG A 7 -4.08 13.40 -19.71
C ARG A 7 -4.85 14.72 -19.79
N ASP A 8 -5.96 14.85 -19.05
CA ASP A 8 -6.74 16.10 -18.99
C ASP A 8 -5.94 17.29 -18.40
N HIS A 9 -4.88 16.99 -17.63
CA HIS A 9 -3.94 17.98 -17.10
C HIS A 9 -2.67 18.09 -17.95
N GLY A 10 -2.68 17.60 -19.19
CA GLY A 10 -1.59 17.78 -20.14
C GLY A 10 -0.39 16.82 -19.96
N VAL A 11 -0.54 15.76 -19.13
CA VAL A 11 0.50 14.76 -18.96
C VAL A 11 0.52 13.80 -20.15
N ASP A 12 1.69 13.65 -20.80
CA ASP A 12 1.94 12.59 -21.79
C ASP A 12 2.20 11.26 -21.05
N LEU A 13 1.13 10.54 -20.79
CA LEU A 13 1.19 9.24 -20.11
C LEU A 13 1.44 8.12 -21.12
N ARG A 14 2.63 7.52 -21.04
CA ARG A 14 3.06 6.37 -21.84
C ARG A 14 3.05 5.12 -20.98
N THR A 15 2.26 4.15 -21.38
CA THR A 15 2.17 2.82 -20.73
C THR A 15 2.74 1.76 -21.64
N GLY A 16 3.23 0.64 -21.06
CA GLY A 16 3.82 -0.46 -21.84
C GLY A 16 5.25 -0.17 -22.32
N VAL A 17 5.87 0.92 -21.85
CA VAL A 17 7.27 1.27 -22.13
C VAL A 17 8.03 1.43 -20.82
N THR A 18 9.33 1.17 -20.85
CA THR A 18 10.25 1.39 -19.72
C THR A 18 11.34 2.36 -20.14
N VAL A 19 11.94 3.05 -19.17
CA VAL A 19 13.15 3.84 -19.39
C VAL A 19 14.35 2.89 -19.42
N THR A 20 15.10 2.90 -20.51
CA THR A 20 16.29 2.06 -20.68
C THR A 20 17.58 2.82 -20.42
N ASN A 21 17.58 4.14 -20.62
CA ASN A 21 18.75 4.97 -20.39
C ASN A 21 18.34 6.40 -20.04
N VAL A 22 19.18 7.09 -19.29
CA VAL A 22 19.15 8.54 -19.08
C VAL A 22 20.26 9.15 -19.90
N VAL A 23 19.95 10.15 -20.73
CA VAL A 23 20.90 10.80 -21.59
C VAL A 23 21.22 12.20 -21.08
N GLY A 24 22.46 12.60 -21.32
CA GLY A 24 23.03 13.87 -20.89
C GLY A 24 24.49 13.66 -20.49
N ASP A 25 25.21 14.74 -20.38
CA ASP A 25 26.65 14.73 -20.03
C ASP A 25 26.81 15.23 -18.57
N SER A 26 26.98 16.52 -18.36
CA SER A 26 27.03 17.13 -17.02
C SER A 26 25.61 17.42 -16.43
N ARG A 27 24.59 17.37 -17.27
CA ARG A 27 23.17 17.57 -16.93
C ARG A 27 22.34 16.57 -17.71
N VAL A 28 21.21 16.16 -17.12
CA VAL A 28 20.21 15.37 -17.83
C VAL A 28 19.66 16.17 -19.01
N ALA A 29 19.51 15.51 -20.15
CA ALA A 29 18.93 16.06 -21.38
C ALA A 29 17.70 15.28 -21.84
N GLY A 30 17.45 14.11 -21.24
CA GLY A 30 16.30 13.28 -21.57
C GLY A 30 16.46 11.84 -21.15
N VAL A 31 15.53 11.02 -21.62
CA VAL A 31 15.50 9.56 -21.39
C VAL A 31 15.26 8.82 -22.70
N VAL A 32 15.81 7.62 -22.81
CA VAL A 32 15.53 6.67 -23.90
C VAL A 32 14.54 5.62 -23.38
N LEU A 33 13.52 5.34 -24.16
CA LEU A 33 12.50 4.35 -23.85
C LEU A 33 12.78 3.01 -24.54
N SER A 34 12.15 1.95 -24.05
CA SER A 34 12.33 0.58 -24.57
C SER A 34 11.85 0.38 -26.01
N ASP A 35 10.99 1.28 -26.51
CA ASP A 35 10.56 1.32 -27.92
C ASP A 35 11.54 2.06 -28.85
N GLY A 36 12.68 2.51 -28.31
CA GLY A 36 13.71 3.28 -29.02
C GLY A 36 13.42 4.77 -29.12
N SER A 37 12.28 5.26 -28.67
CA SER A 37 11.98 6.69 -28.66
C SER A 37 12.77 7.42 -27.57
N GLN A 38 13.04 8.71 -27.80
CA GLN A 38 13.69 9.57 -26.84
C GLN A 38 12.75 10.69 -26.39
N VAL A 39 12.76 11.00 -25.11
CA VAL A 39 12.00 12.11 -24.52
C VAL A 39 12.98 13.10 -23.92
N SER A 40 12.97 14.34 -24.40
CA SER A 40 13.76 15.42 -23.82
C SER A 40 13.23 15.82 -22.45
N ALA A 41 14.11 16.01 -21.48
CA ALA A 41 13.75 16.43 -20.13
C ALA A 41 14.92 17.17 -19.46
N ASP A 42 14.63 18.26 -18.79
CA ASP A 42 15.58 19.01 -17.96
C ASP A 42 15.66 18.44 -16.54
N VAL A 43 14.61 17.72 -16.10
CA VAL A 43 14.51 17.06 -14.79
C VAL A 43 13.90 15.68 -14.98
N VAL A 44 14.48 14.67 -14.35
CA VAL A 44 13.95 13.31 -14.29
C VAL A 44 13.68 12.93 -12.84
N VAL A 45 12.43 12.55 -12.55
CA VAL A 45 12.02 12.04 -11.23
C VAL A 45 11.83 10.53 -11.34
N VAL A 46 12.51 9.78 -10.49
CA VAL A 46 12.49 8.31 -10.49
C VAL A 46 11.61 7.80 -9.35
N GLY A 47 10.56 7.05 -9.68
CA GLY A 47 9.63 6.46 -8.73
C GLY A 47 9.26 5.04 -9.16
N ILE A 48 10.25 4.14 -9.26
CA ILE A 48 10.11 2.79 -9.83
C ILE A 48 10.11 1.68 -8.78
N GLY A 49 9.84 2.01 -7.52
CA GLY A 49 9.86 1.10 -6.38
C GLY A 49 11.11 1.23 -5.53
N VAL A 50 11.17 0.44 -4.46
CA VAL A 50 12.27 0.46 -3.49
C VAL A 50 12.76 -0.97 -3.21
N ILE A 51 14.04 -1.05 -2.89
CA ILE A 51 14.70 -2.25 -2.36
C ILE A 51 15.02 -1.97 -0.89
N PRO A 52 14.59 -2.81 0.06
CA PRO A 52 14.90 -2.59 1.46
C PRO A 52 16.41 -2.64 1.70
N ASN A 53 16.95 -1.61 2.33
CA ASN A 53 18.38 -1.52 2.64
C ASN A 53 18.71 -2.41 3.86
N THR A 54 18.99 -3.67 3.60
CA THR A 54 19.29 -4.70 4.62
C THR A 54 20.67 -5.30 4.49
N GLU A 55 21.54 -4.83 3.58
CA GLU A 55 22.85 -5.40 3.29
C GLU A 55 23.77 -5.38 4.53
N TRP A 56 23.67 -4.34 5.34
CA TRP A 56 24.46 -4.18 6.57
C TRP A 56 24.09 -5.17 7.67
N LEU A 57 22.95 -5.88 7.53
CA LEU A 57 22.45 -6.88 8.49
C LEU A 57 22.83 -8.32 8.11
N GLN A 58 23.48 -8.56 6.98
CA GLN A 58 23.79 -9.92 6.49
C GLN A 58 24.57 -10.78 7.50
N SER A 59 25.44 -10.15 8.33
CA SER A 59 26.20 -10.84 9.37
C SER A 59 25.55 -10.84 10.75
N ALA A 60 24.35 -10.25 10.89
CA ALA A 60 23.68 -10.07 12.18
C ALA A 60 22.88 -11.29 12.66
N GLY A 61 22.81 -12.38 11.86
CA GLY A 61 22.04 -13.58 12.19
C GLY A 61 20.51 -13.41 12.09
N LEU A 62 20.03 -12.32 11.46
CA LEU A 62 18.62 -12.06 11.22
C LEU A 62 18.15 -12.77 9.94
N THR A 63 16.89 -13.17 9.89
CA THR A 63 16.28 -13.67 8.66
C THR A 63 15.90 -12.49 7.76
N LEU A 64 16.59 -12.40 6.62
CA LEU A 64 16.36 -11.36 5.60
C LEU A 64 15.70 -12.00 4.37
N ASP A 65 14.50 -11.58 4.05
CA ASP A 65 13.76 -12.00 2.86
C ASP A 65 12.92 -10.81 2.36
N ASN A 66 13.48 -10.07 1.40
CA ASN A 66 12.89 -8.82 0.92
C ASN A 66 12.45 -7.89 2.08
N GLY A 67 13.34 -7.72 3.06
CA GLY A 67 13.13 -7.04 4.33
C GLY A 67 13.54 -7.91 5.52
N ILE A 68 13.36 -7.40 6.72
CA ILE A 68 13.63 -8.09 7.99
C ILE A 68 12.38 -8.87 8.38
N LEU A 69 12.48 -10.20 8.46
CA LEU A 69 11.36 -11.03 8.91
C LEU A 69 11.16 -10.88 10.42
N CYS A 70 9.96 -10.52 10.83
CA CYS A 70 9.56 -10.36 12.22
C CYS A 70 8.34 -11.23 12.53
N ASP A 71 8.24 -11.64 13.77
CA ASP A 71 7.02 -12.25 14.30
C ASP A 71 5.87 -11.19 14.45
N GLY A 72 4.73 -11.61 15.01
CA GLY A 72 3.59 -10.74 15.24
C GLY A 72 3.84 -9.61 16.24
N SER A 73 4.85 -9.70 17.07
CA SER A 73 5.24 -8.64 17.99
C SER A 73 6.15 -7.56 17.38
N GLY A 74 6.58 -7.78 16.14
CA GLY A 74 7.59 -6.95 15.45
C GLY A 74 9.01 -7.33 15.81
N GLN A 75 9.23 -8.46 16.53
CA GLN A 75 10.55 -8.92 16.93
C GLN A 75 11.19 -9.78 15.84
N ALA A 76 12.42 -9.45 15.44
CA ALA A 76 13.23 -10.17 14.46
C ALA A 76 14.20 -11.17 15.13
N ALA A 77 14.66 -10.86 16.34
CA ALA A 77 15.47 -11.71 17.21
C ALA A 77 15.32 -11.23 18.67
N PRO A 78 15.74 -11.99 19.69
CA PRO A 78 15.63 -11.55 21.08
C PRO A 78 16.18 -10.13 21.31
N GLY A 79 15.30 -9.20 21.68
CA GLY A 79 15.63 -7.78 21.91
C GLY A 79 15.82 -6.94 20.64
N VAL A 80 15.59 -7.51 19.43
CA VAL A 80 15.71 -6.80 18.15
C VAL A 80 14.34 -6.68 17.51
N TYR A 81 13.91 -5.45 17.26
CA TYR A 81 12.61 -5.13 16.65
C TYR A 81 12.82 -4.37 15.35
N ALA A 82 11.89 -4.53 14.40
CA ALA A 82 11.88 -3.76 13.17
C ALA A 82 10.46 -3.27 12.84
N ALA A 83 10.39 -2.12 12.18
CA ALA A 83 9.14 -1.49 11.76
C ALA A 83 9.31 -0.71 10.45
N GLY A 84 8.20 -0.44 9.77
CA GLY A 84 8.15 0.34 8.54
C GLY A 84 8.59 -0.46 7.30
N ASP A 85 9.03 0.25 6.27
CA ASP A 85 9.24 -0.30 4.93
C ASP A 85 10.30 -1.41 4.86
N VAL A 86 11.20 -1.47 5.84
CA VAL A 86 12.23 -2.51 5.95
C VAL A 86 11.71 -3.80 6.60
N ALA A 87 10.57 -3.73 7.33
CA ALA A 87 10.07 -4.83 8.13
C ALA A 87 9.00 -5.66 7.41
N ARG A 88 9.06 -6.98 7.60
CA ARG A 88 8.01 -7.94 7.26
C ARG A 88 7.43 -8.50 8.56
N VAL A 89 6.45 -7.80 9.11
CA VAL A 89 5.80 -8.17 10.36
C VAL A 89 4.61 -9.09 10.09
N ALA A 90 4.50 -10.20 10.83
CA ALA A 90 3.32 -11.05 10.77
C ALA A 90 2.10 -10.26 11.20
N ASN A 91 1.10 -10.18 10.31
CA ASN A 91 -0.11 -9.40 10.49
C ASN A 91 -1.32 -10.34 10.54
N GLU A 92 -1.97 -10.45 11.69
CA GLU A 92 -3.11 -11.36 11.89
C GLU A 92 -4.29 -11.04 10.96
N TRP A 93 -4.56 -9.77 10.71
CA TRP A 93 -5.61 -9.38 9.78
C TRP A 93 -5.34 -9.90 8.36
N HIS A 94 -4.08 -9.88 7.95
CA HIS A 94 -3.63 -10.27 6.62
C HIS A 94 -3.48 -11.80 6.47
N GLY A 95 -3.07 -12.46 7.55
CA GLY A 95 -2.80 -13.90 7.61
C GLY A 95 -1.44 -14.32 7.06
N ASP A 96 -0.56 -13.36 6.79
CA ASP A 96 0.84 -13.60 6.40
C ASP A 96 1.75 -12.44 6.89
N SER A 97 3.01 -12.41 6.44
CA SER A 97 4.01 -11.40 6.79
C SER A 97 4.34 -10.52 5.57
N PRO A 98 3.43 -9.63 5.14
CA PRO A 98 3.70 -8.75 4.01
C PRO A 98 4.69 -7.65 4.36
N ARG A 99 5.48 -7.22 3.39
CA ARG A 99 6.19 -5.94 3.46
C ARG A 99 5.29 -4.86 2.86
N ILE A 100 4.81 -3.96 3.69
CA ILE A 100 3.83 -2.92 3.33
C ILE A 100 4.51 -1.55 3.42
N GLU A 101 4.70 -0.91 2.28
CA GLU A 101 5.35 0.39 2.12
C GLU A 101 4.33 1.53 2.22
N HIS A 102 3.62 1.59 3.34
CA HIS A 102 2.62 2.63 3.58
C HIS A 102 3.01 3.45 4.80
N TRP A 103 2.86 4.76 4.72
CA TRP A 103 3.12 5.69 5.83
C TRP A 103 2.42 5.26 7.13
N THR A 104 1.13 4.96 7.05
CA THR A 104 0.34 4.53 8.22
C THR A 104 0.83 3.23 8.81
N ASN A 105 1.18 2.26 7.96
CA ASN A 105 1.72 0.97 8.40
C ASN A 105 3.05 1.15 9.15
N ALA A 106 3.93 2.03 8.65
CA ALA A 106 5.21 2.31 9.31
C ALA A 106 5.01 2.89 10.72
N VAL A 107 4.06 3.83 10.87
CA VAL A 107 3.73 4.43 12.18
C VAL A 107 3.11 3.40 13.12
N GLU A 108 2.11 2.64 12.65
CA GLU A 108 1.42 1.62 13.46
C GLU A 108 2.38 0.50 13.90
N GLN A 109 3.24 0.03 13.01
CA GLN A 109 4.28 -0.96 13.35
C GLN A 109 5.30 -0.41 14.35
N ALA A 110 5.72 0.84 14.20
CA ALA A 110 6.70 1.45 15.11
C ALA A 110 6.16 1.57 16.54
N VAL A 111 4.90 2.01 16.69
CA VAL A 111 4.23 2.07 17.99
C VAL A 111 4.13 0.67 18.60
N HIS A 112 3.62 -0.29 17.82
CA HIS A 112 3.43 -1.67 18.24
C HIS A 112 4.76 -2.34 18.66
N ALA A 113 5.81 -2.20 17.86
CA ALA A 113 7.13 -2.75 18.17
C ALA A 113 7.73 -2.11 19.44
N ALA A 114 7.56 -0.79 19.63
CA ALA A 114 8.03 -0.10 20.81
C ALA A 114 7.29 -0.55 22.09
N GLU A 115 5.97 -0.70 22.03
CA GLU A 115 5.16 -1.21 23.15
C GLU A 115 5.58 -2.63 23.53
N ASN A 116 5.76 -3.52 22.58
CA ASN A 116 6.23 -4.88 22.82
C ASN A 116 7.66 -4.93 23.37
N ALA A 117 8.55 -4.08 22.86
CA ALA A 117 9.92 -3.98 23.37
C ALA A 117 9.96 -3.54 24.84
N LEU A 118 9.07 -2.65 25.27
CA LEU A 118 8.96 -2.18 26.63
C LEU A 118 8.26 -3.20 27.56
N ALA A 119 7.28 -3.94 27.04
CA ALA A 119 6.56 -4.96 27.80
C ALA A 119 7.41 -6.19 28.13
N GLY A 120 8.46 -6.45 27.35
CA GLY A 120 9.31 -7.62 27.47
C GLY A 120 8.63 -8.92 27.06
N SER A 121 9.32 -10.05 27.23
CA SER A 121 8.91 -11.36 26.69
C SER A 121 7.63 -11.96 27.28
N GLY A 122 7.00 -11.36 28.25
CA GLY A 122 5.82 -11.90 28.96
C GLY A 122 4.45 -11.35 28.52
N ALA A 123 4.39 -10.29 27.72
CA ALA A 123 3.16 -9.58 27.40
C ALA A 123 3.11 -9.08 25.95
N SER A 124 3.76 -9.78 25.01
CA SER A 124 3.78 -9.37 23.61
C SER A 124 2.42 -9.52 22.94
N ALA A 125 1.93 -8.46 22.30
CA ALA A 125 0.73 -8.48 21.49
C ALA A 125 1.10 -8.78 20.02
N SER A 126 0.17 -9.37 19.27
CA SER A 126 0.32 -9.57 17.83
C SER A 126 -0.16 -8.35 17.06
N PHE A 127 0.53 -8.01 15.98
CA PHE A 127 0.14 -6.95 15.07
C PHE A 127 -1.08 -7.35 14.24
N SER A 128 -2.11 -6.54 14.30
CA SER A 128 -3.32 -6.72 13.48
C SER A 128 -3.80 -5.35 12.99
N SER A 129 -3.52 -5.04 11.74
CA SER A 129 -3.89 -3.76 11.14
C SER A 129 -4.39 -3.96 9.71
N VAL A 130 -5.43 -3.22 9.34
CA VAL A 130 -5.93 -3.10 7.97
C VAL A 130 -5.05 -2.12 7.21
N PRO A 131 -4.29 -2.57 6.21
CA PRO A 131 -3.44 -1.69 5.42
C PRO A 131 -4.24 -0.53 4.84
N TYR A 132 -3.67 0.66 4.89
CA TYR A 132 -4.29 1.87 4.36
C TYR A 132 -3.28 2.79 3.73
N PHE A 133 -3.61 3.32 2.54
CA PHE A 133 -2.86 4.40 1.92
C PHE A 133 -3.77 5.37 1.17
N TRP A 134 -3.22 6.51 0.80
CA TRP A 134 -3.90 7.48 -0.04
C TRP A 134 -2.93 8.09 -1.06
N SER A 135 -3.54 8.69 -2.09
CA SER A 135 -2.83 9.48 -3.08
C SER A 135 -3.69 10.68 -3.47
N ASP A 136 -3.14 11.86 -3.35
CA ASP A 136 -3.79 13.08 -3.81
C ASP A 136 -3.33 13.37 -5.25
N GLN A 137 -4.28 13.38 -6.19
CA GLN A 137 -4.04 13.54 -7.62
C GLN A 137 -4.89 14.72 -8.12
N TYR A 138 -4.29 15.91 -8.21
CA TYR A 138 -4.99 17.16 -8.53
C TYR A 138 -6.11 17.45 -7.53
N ASP A 139 -7.38 17.41 -7.97
CA ASP A 139 -8.59 17.57 -7.17
C ASP A 139 -9.18 16.23 -6.69
N ARG A 140 -8.46 15.12 -6.87
CA ARG A 140 -8.91 13.77 -6.53
C ARG A 140 -8.12 13.20 -5.37
N LYS A 141 -8.84 12.85 -4.31
CA LYS A 141 -8.32 12.06 -3.21
C LYS A 141 -8.66 10.59 -3.44
N ILE A 142 -7.65 9.81 -3.76
CA ILE A 142 -7.75 8.35 -3.92
C ILE A 142 -7.35 7.74 -2.59
N GLN A 143 -8.20 6.86 -2.03
CA GLN A 143 -7.91 6.21 -0.77
C GLN A 143 -8.21 4.71 -0.90
N PHE A 144 -7.34 3.89 -0.34
CA PHE A 144 -7.46 2.45 -0.39
C PHE A 144 -7.23 1.84 1.00
N ALA A 145 -8.06 0.88 1.37
CA ALA A 145 -7.91 0.11 2.59
C ALA A 145 -8.06 -1.39 2.29
N GLY A 146 -7.29 -2.22 2.97
CA GLY A 146 -7.31 -3.66 2.84
C GLY A 146 -6.28 -4.22 1.85
N ASP A 147 -6.55 -5.42 1.31
CA ASP A 147 -5.71 -6.12 0.34
C ASP A 147 -6.56 -6.70 -0.80
N ALA A 148 -6.50 -6.07 -1.98
CA ALA A 148 -7.19 -6.54 -3.17
C ALA A 148 -6.39 -7.55 -4.00
N ARG A 149 -5.18 -7.94 -3.60
CA ARG A 149 -4.45 -9.02 -4.25
C ARG A 149 -5.27 -10.31 -4.15
N ARG A 150 -5.45 -11.01 -5.26
CA ARG A 150 -6.23 -12.25 -5.32
C ARG A 150 -7.71 -12.06 -4.93
N HIS A 151 -8.31 -10.89 -5.25
CA HIS A 151 -9.76 -10.72 -5.14
C HIS A 151 -10.48 -11.54 -6.22
N ASP A 152 -11.68 -12.01 -5.88
CA ASP A 152 -12.52 -12.77 -6.81
C ASP A 152 -13.44 -11.83 -7.58
N GLU A 153 -13.92 -10.78 -6.94
CA GLU A 153 -14.88 -9.83 -7.49
C GLU A 153 -14.64 -8.42 -6.97
N MET A 154 -14.96 -7.47 -7.83
CA MET A 154 -14.93 -6.03 -7.55
C MET A 154 -16.27 -5.41 -7.95
N VAL A 155 -16.89 -4.62 -7.07
CA VAL A 155 -18.17 -3.94 -7.33
C VAL A 155 -18.07 -2.47 -6.98
N ILE A 156 -18.54 -1.61 -7.89
CA ILE A 156 -18.77 -0.18 -7.59
C ILE A 156 -20.11 -0.09 -6.86
N VAL A 157 -20.08 0.35 -5.60
CA VAL A 157 -21.26 0.44 -4.74
C VAL A 157 -21.82 1.86 -4.61
N ASP A 158 -21.07 2.86 -5.06
CA ASP A 158 -21.50 4.26 -5.11
C ASP A 158 -20.68 5.03 -6.14
N GLY A 159 -21.32 5.95 -6.89
CA GLY A 159 -20.72 6.75 -7.94
C GLY A 159 -20.34 5.97 -9.19
N SER A 160 -19.46 6.53 -10.02
CA SER A 160 -19.04 5.90 -11.28
C SER A 160 -17.66 6.35 -11.75
N LEU A 161 -17.08 5.59 -12.68
CA LEU A 161 -15.83 5.97 -13.37
C LEU A 161 -16.00 7.27 -14.19
N ALA A 162 -17.19 7.50 -14.75
CA ALA A 162 -17.48 8.70 -15.54
C ALA A 162 -17.50 9.95 -14.67
N GLU A 163 -18.10 9.88 -13.49
CA GLU A 163 -18.12 10.98 -12.51
C GLU A 163 -16.75 11.19 -11.85
N ARG A 164 -15.83 10.25 -11.99
CA ARG A 164 -14.54 10.26 -11.29
C ARG A 164 -14.67 10.42 -9.78
N ARG A 165 -15.78 9.93 -9.24
CA ARG A 165 -16.13 9.85 -7.85
C ARG A 165 -16.80 8.52 -7.62
N LEU A 166 -16.22 7.65 -6.79
CA LEU A 166 -16.76 6.31 -6.61
C LEU A 166 -16.27 5.66 -5.31
N THR A 167 -17.01 4.66 -4.89
CA THR A 167 -16.62 3.68 -3.89
C THR A 167 -16.69 2.29 -4.52
N THR A 168 -15.58 1.58 -4.45
CA THR A 168 -15.45 0.20 -4.95
C THR A 168 -15.06 -0.70 -3.80
N ILE A 169 -15.69 -1.86 -3.70
CA ILE A 169 -15.35 -2.90 -2.71
C ILE A 169 -14.93 -4.18 -3.40
N PHE A 170 -14.10 -4.96 -2.70
CA PHE A 170 -13.49 -6.17 -3.21
C PHE A 170 -13.75 -7.33 -2.26
N ARG A 171 -14.05 -8.53 -2.81
CA ARG A 171 -14.20 -9.74 -2.02
C ARG A 171 -13.20 -10.83 -2.37
N ARG A 172 -13.01 -11.72 -1.41
CA ARG A 172 -12.40 -13.04 -1.59
C ARG A 172 -13.26 -14.06 -0.84
N GLY A 173 -13.84 -15.02 -1.57
CA GLY A 173 -14.90 -15.86 -1.03
C GLY A 173 -16.05 -14.99 -0.52
N GLU A 174 -16.49 -15.24 0.69
CA GLU A 174 -17.57 -14.48 1.35
C GLU A 174 -17.05 -13.29 2.19
N ARG A 175 -15.77 -12.96 2.12
CA ARG A 175 -15.16 -11.91 2.95
C ARG A 175 -14.93 -10.63 2.17
N LEU A 176 -15.28 -9.49 2.75
CA LEU A 176 -14.80 -8.18 2.32
C LEU A 176 -13.28 -8.10 2.58
N VAL A 177 -12.48 -7.79 1.54
CA VAL A 177 -11.01 -7.75 1.66
C VAL A 177 -10.40 -6.39 1.34
N ALA A 178 -11.08 -5.53 0.59
CA ALA A 178 -10.59 -4.18 0.34
C ALA A 178 -11.70 -3.20 -0.04
N CYS A 179 -11.38 -1.92 0.07
CA CYS A 179 -12.19 -0.81 -0.41
C CYS A 179 -11.30 0.24 -1.06
N LEU A 180 -11.70 0.71 -2.25
CA LEU A 180 -11.12 1.86 -2.94
C LEU A 180 -12.15 2.97 -2.99
N THR A 181 -11.76 4.18 -2.65
CA THR A 181 -12.62 5.35 -2.81
C THR A 181 -11.91 6.47 -3.58
N VAL A 182 -12.68 7.23 -4.35
CA VAL A 182 -12.24 8.46 -4.99
C VAL A 182 -13.20 9.56 -4.56
N ASN A 183 -12.69 10.57 -3.83
CA ASN A 183 -13.46 11.67 -3.26
C ASN A 183 -14.66 11.22 -2.38
N GLN A 184 -14.50 10.08 -1.68
CA GLN A 184 -15.54 9.47 -0.82
C GLN A 184 -15.00 9.14 0.59
N PRO A 185 -14.46 10.12 1.35
CA PRO A 185 -13.77 9.83 2.61
C PRO A 185 -14.70 9.20 3.68
N ARG A 186 -16.00 9.56 3.68
CA ARG A 186 -16.96 8.97 4.62
C ARG A 186 -17.18 7.47 4.34
N ALA A 187 -17.27 7.10 3.07
CA ALA A 187 -17.40 5.70 2.68
C ALA A 187 -16.17 4.90 3.08
N LEU A 188 -14.96 5.47 2.89
CA LEU A 188 -13.74 4.81 3.33
C LEU A 188 -13.74 4.50 4.83
N ILE A 189 -14.11 5.46 5.67
CA ILE A 189 -14.18 5.25 7.13
C ILE A 189 -15.12 4.11 7.47
N LYS A 190 -16.30 4.08 6.84
CA LYS A 190 -17.26 2.99 6.99
C LYS A 190 -16.64 1.63 6.63
N TYR A 191 -16.08 1.51 5.44
CA TYR A 191 -15.52 0.23 4.96
C TYR A 191 -14.26 -0.19 5.72
N ARG A 192 -13.43 0.73 6.21
CA ARG A 192 -12.32 0.39 7.12
C ARG A 192 -12.80 -0.29 8.40
N LYS A 193 -13.92 0.17 8.98
CA LYS A 193 -14.51 -0.49 10.16
C LYS A 193 -14.99 -1.90 9.83
N LEU A 194 -15.66 -2.09 8.69
CA LEU A 194 -16.11 -3.42 8.25
C LEU A 194 -14.94 -4.37 7.98
N LEU A 195 -13.88 -3.87 7.35
CA LEU A 195 -12.64 -4.63 7.11
C LEU A 195 -11.96 -5.05 8.42
N ALA A 196 -11.86 -4.15 9.38
CA ALA A 196 -11.27 -4.44 10.70
C ALA A 196 -12.10 -5.46 11.49
N ALA A 197 -13.43 -5.41 11.36
CA ALA A 197 -14.35 -6.38 11.96
C ALA A 197 -14.38 -7.73 11.23
N GLY A 198 -13.75 -7.86 10.06
CA GLY A 198 -13.80 -9.09 9.26
C GLY A 198 -15.16 -9.41 8.67
N GLU A 199 -15.95 -8.37 8.38
CA GLU A 199 -17.34 -8.52 7.94
C GLU A 199 -17.50 -9.28 6.62
N SER A 200 -18.66 -9.88 6.46
CA SER A 200 -19.02 -10.64 5.27
C SER A 200 -19.27 -9.72 4.06
N TRP A 201 -19.17 -10.30 2.87
CA TRP A 201 -19.52 -9.63 1.62
C TRP A 201 -20.97 -9.13 1.61
N SER A 202 -21.91 -9.95 2.08
CA SER A 202 -23.32 -9.59 2.14
C SER A 202 -23.58 -8.40 3.07
N ALA A 203 -22.92 -8.35 4.23
CA ALA A 203 -22.99 -7.21 5.14
C ALA A 203 -22.39 -5.93 4.51
N ALA A 204 -21.31 -6.07 3.75
CA ALA A 204 -20.68 -4.95 3.05
C ALA A 204 -21.58 -4.35 1.96
N LEU A 205 -22.32 -5.17 1.22
CA LEU A 205 -23.28 -4.75 0.19
C LEU A 205 -24.52 -4.07 0.78
N SER A 206 -25.09 -4.64 1.86
CA SER A 206 -26.29 -4.11 2.50
C SER A 206 -26.06 -2.74 3.18
N GLY A 207 -24.81 -2.39 3.44
CA GLY A 207 -24.46 -1.28 4.32
C GLY A 207 -24.76 -1.63 5.80
N PRO A 208 -24.17 -0.91 6.77
CA PRO A 208 -24.62 -1.05 8.15
C PRO A 208 -26.08 -0.65 8.21
N ALA A 209 -26.90 -1.43 8.92
CA ALA A 209 -28.24 -1.02 9.29
C ALA A 209 -28.16 0.40 9.87
N ALA A 210 -28.99 1.30 9.37
CA ALA A 210 -29.06 2.66 9.90
C ALA A 210 -29.43 2.55 11.39
N SER A 211 -28.45 2.82 12.24
CA SER A 211 -28.64 2.99 13.69
C SER A 211 -28.78 4.45 14.00
#